data_3d1458fe582dd8df699b86a1da1e792c
#
_entry.id   3d1458fe582dd8df699b86a1da1e792c
#
_cell.length_a   1.000
_cell.length_b   1.000
_cell.length_c   1.000
_cell.angle_alpha   90.00
_cell.angle_beta   90.00
_cell.angle_gamma   90.00
#
_symmetry.space_group_name_H-M   'P 1'
#
loop_
_entity.id
_entity.type
_entity.pdbx_description
1 polymer ?
#
loop_
_entity_poly.entity_id
_entity_poly.type
_entity_poly.pdbx_seq_one_letter_code
_entity_poly.pdbx_strand_id
1 'polypeptide(L)'
;MDHAESRAFFTNGSSQITFIGKRINDMAKNDPLFDIQDRAIIIAGAGGGLGSETARALHRRGARLLLFDIDEERLRAVEADCPGIMTETADITDEVQVRAVIARTIEKFGRIDGAINAAGLLPIERSLDASATTFRQCIEVNLTGAFLMSRAVAEAMGENGRIIHFSSVSSLVANEHYAAYASSKAALSQLVRVLAREWAPRNITVNAIGPAIVETPMTEGYLAEPGFREQAIAVIPMGRLAEPCDLIATIILLLAEGGAFITGQTICIDGGRTLV
;
A
#
# COMPACT_ATOMS: atom_id res chain seq x y z
N MET A 1 16.75 -64.47 -0.44
CA MET A 1 15.81 -63.91 -1.38
C MET A 1 15.16 -62.74 -0.71
N ASP A 2 15.32 -61.55 -1.01
CA ASP A 2 16.30 -60.64 -1.60
C ASP A 2 16.09 -59.29 -0.90
N HIS A 3 17.12 -58.86 -0.18
CA HIS A 3 17.16 -57.53 0.41
C HIS A 3 17.92 -56.59 -0.55
N ALA A 4 17.26 -56.07 -1.54
CA ALA A 4 17.88 -55.11 -2.45
C ALA A 4 16.84 -54.24 -3.16
N GLU A 5 16.15 -53.36 -2.45
CA GLU A 5 15.44 -52.19 -3.03
C GLU A 5 15.13 -51.12 -1.96
N SER A 6 16.16 -50.48 -1.42
CA SER A 6 15.98 -49.21 -0.68
C SER A 6 17.27 -48.39 -0.64
N ARG A 7 17.85 -48.14 -1.81
CA ARG A 7 18.95 -47.16 -1.95
C ARG A 7 18.91 -46.43 -3.27
N ALA A 8 17.88 -45.60 -3.49
CA ALA A 8 17.86 -44.73 -4.66
C ALA A 8 17.05 -43.43 -4.44
N PHE A 9 17.08 -42.81 -3.25
CA PHE A 9 16.37 -41.53 -3.01
C PHE A 9 17.22 -40.41 -2.38
N PHE A 10 18.55 -40.55 -2.29
CA PHE A 10 19.38 -39.52 -1.60
C PHE A 10 20.55 -38.94 -2.40
N THR A 11 20.57 -39.00 -3.72
CA THR A 11 21.70 -38.47 -4.50
C THR A 11 21.41 -37.16 -5.26
N ASN A 12 20.21 -36.52 -5.13
CA ASN A 12 19.91 -35.24 -5.78
C ASN A 12 19.86 -34.04 -4.84
N GLY A 13 20.11 -34.18 -3.55
CA GLY A 13 20.03 -33.10 -2.57
C GLY A 13 21.18 -32.08 -2.64
N SER A 14 22.40 -32.56 -2.91
CA SER A 14 23.58 -31.69 -2.88
C SER A 14 23.68 -30.73 -4.08
N SER A 15 23.21 -31.12 -5.25
CA SER A 15 23.22 -30.24 -6.44
C SER A 15 22.14 -29.14 -6.38
N GLN A 16 20.97 -29.43 -5.81
CA GLN A 16 19.92 -28.43 -5.61
C GLN A 16 20.28 -27.43 -4.51
N ILE A 17 20.86 -27.89 -3.40
CA ILE A 17 21.33 -27.01 -2.32
C ILE A 17 22.47 -26.11 -2.81
N THR A 18 23.40 -26.61 -3.62
CA THR A 18 24.49 -25.84 -4.22
C THR A 18 23.97 -24.83 -5.23
N PHE A 19 22.93 -25.15 -5.99
CA PHE A 19 22.29 -24.25 -6.95
C PHE A 19 21.52 -23.12 -6.24
N ILE A 20 20.82 -23.43 -5.16
CA ILE A 20 20.15 -22.45 -4.30
C ILE A 20 21.18 -21.54 -3.62
N GLY A 21 22.25 -22.09 -3.06
CA GLY A 21 23.32 -21.33 -2.40
C GLY A 21 24.06 -20.38 -3.36
N LYS A 22 24.30 -20.80 -4.61
CA LYS A 22 24.91 -19.94 -5.63
C LYS A 22 23.97 -18.81 -6.08
N ARG A 23 22.66 -19.08 -6.22
CA ARG A 23 21.63 -18.06 -6.48
C ARG A 23 21.54 -17.03 -5.36
N ILE A 24 21.62 -17.46 -4.10
CA ILE A 24 21.59 -16.56 -2.94
C ILE A 24 22.84 -15.65 -2.89
N ASN A 25 24.04 -16.17 -3.23
CA ASN A 25 25.28 -15.37 -3.25
C ASN A 25 25.36 -14.39 -4.43
N ASP A 26 24.80 -14.71 -5.60
CA ASP A 26 24.73 -13.80 -6.76
C ASP A 26 23.66 -12.71 -6.56
N MET A 27 22.68 -12.91 -5.67
CA MET A 27 21.63 -11.95 -5.31
C MET A 27 22.11 -10.83 -4.36
N ALA A 28 23.30 -10.91 -3.81
CA ALA A 28 23.79 -10.00 -2.76
C ALA A 28 24.08 -8.56 -3.23
N LYS A 29 24.00 -8.25 -4.53
CA LYS A 29 24.21 -6.89 -5.08
C LYS A 29 22.96 -6.21 -5.61
N ASN A 30 21.92 -6.97 -6.06
CA ASN A 30 20.60 -6.46 -6.43
C ASN A 30 19.61 -7.61 -6.19
N ASP A 31 19.05 -7.69 -4.99
CA ASP A 31 18.09 -8.75 -4.67
C ASP A 31 16.75 -8.47 -5.40
N PRO A 32 16.39 -9.25 -6.44
CA PRO A 32 15.17 -9.02 -7.21
C PRO A 32 13.89 -9.12 -6.36
N LEU A 33 13.98 -9.72 -5.17
CA LEU A 33 12.85 -9.81 -4.24
C LEU A 33 12.44 -8.45 -3.69
N PHE A 34 13.34 -7.46 -3.72
CA PHE A 34 13.10 -6.10 -3.23
C PHE A 34 13.46 -5.01 -4.25
N ASP A 35 13.77 -5.40 -5.48
CA ASP A 35 14.15 -4.45 -6.53
C ASP A 35 12.91 -3.84 -7.19
N ILE A 36 12.86 -2.50 -7.14
CA ILE A 36 11.83 -1.68 -7.76
C ILE A 36 12.43 -0.65 -8.74
N GLN A 37 13.71 -0.77 -9.06
CA GLN A 37 14.36 0.14 -10.00
C GLN A 37 13.65 0.11 -11.35
N ASP A 38 13.48 1.30 -11.95
CA ASP A 38 12.80 1.52 -13.24
C ASP A 38 11.33 1.08 -13.30
N ARG A 39 10.72 0.60 -12.20
CA ARG A 39 9.28 0.32 -12.17
C ARG A 39 8.48 1.61 -12.28
N ALA A 40 7.50 1.62 -13.16
CA ALA A 40 6.55 2.72 -13.33
C ALA A 40 5.43 2.59 -12.30
N ILE A 41 5.38 3.51 -11.33
CA ILE A 41 4.48 3.43 -10.17
C ILE A 41 3.65 4.71 -10.07
N ILE A 42 2.35 4.54 -9.88
CA ILE A 42 1.40 5.63 -9.62
C ILE A 42 1.11 5.68 -8.13
N ILE A 43 1.08 6.88 -7.54
CA ILE A 43 0.69 7.09 -6.13
C ILE A 43 -0.42 8.13 -6.05
N ALA A 44 -1.60 7.73 -5.59
CA ALA A 44 -2.71 8.61 -5.23
C ALA A 44 -2.56 9.08 -3.77
N GLY A 45 -2.99 10.30 -3.47
CA GLY A 45 -2.84 10.87 -2.13
C GLY A 45 -1.38 11.16 -1.79
N ALA A 46 -0.58 11.47 -2.82
CA ALA A 46 0.87 11.62 -2.70
C ALA A 46 1.30 12.92 -2.00
N GLY A 47 0.42 13.91 -1.88
CA GLY A 47 0.63 15.11 -1.05
C GLY A 47 0.44 14.85 0.45
N GLY A 48 -0.23 13.76 0.83
CA GLY A 48 -0.43 13.36 2.22
C GLY A 48 0.81 12.74 2.87
N GLY A 49 0.81 12.62 4.22
CA GLY A 49 1.98 12.18 4.98
C GLY A 49 2.51 10.81 4.57
N LEU A 50 1.67 9.77 4.51
CA LEU A 50 2.12 8.43 4.11
C LEU A 50 2.42 8.34 2.62
N GLY A 51 1.63 9.04 1.77
CA GLY A 51 1.84 9.06 0.33
C GLY A 51 3.16 9.73 -0.05
N SER A 52 3.46 10.89 0.53
CA SER A 52 4.68 11.65 0.27
C SER A 52 5.94 10.90 0.74
N GLU A 53 5.92 10.32 1.95
CA GLU A 53 7.05 9.53 2.45
C GLU A 53 7.26 8.25 1.64
N THR A 54 6.17 7.62 1.18
CA THR A 54 6.25 6.49 0.25
C THR A 54 6.88 6.93 -1.07
N ALA A 55 6.43 8.05 -1.65
CA ALA A 55 7.01 8.58 -2.89
C ALA A 55 8.51 8.84 -2.78
N ARG A 56 8.95 9.54 -1.72
CA ARG A 56 10.38 9.79 -1.45
C ARG A 56 11.17 8.48 -1.33
N ALA A 57 10.63 7.50 -0.61
CA ALA A 57 11.31 6.23 -0.41
C ALA A 57 11.46 5.41 -1.70
N LEU A 58 10.43 5.39 -2.57
CA LEU A 58 10.47 4.70 -3.85
C LEU A 58 11.35 5.45 -4.87
N HIS A 59 11.30 6.79 -4.88
CA HIS A 59 12.17 7.62 -5.72
C HIS A 59 13.65 7.35 -5.45
N ARG A 60 14.07 7.33 -4.16
CA ARG A 60 15.46 6.99 -3.78
C ARG A 60 15.92 5.61 -4.23
N ARG A 61 15.00 4.72 -4.59
CA ARG A 61 15.25 3.36 -5.11
C ARG A 61 15.11 3.26 -6.62
N GLY A 62 15.04 4.40 -7.32
CA GLY A 62 15.03 4.46 -8.77
C GLY A 62 13.70 4.11 -9.43
N ALA A 63 12.60 4.08 -8.71
CA ALA A 63 11.27 3.94 -9.31
C ALA A 63 10.93 5.21 -10.12
N ARG A 64 10.23 5.02 -11.24
CA ARG A 64 9.67 6.10 -12.07
C ARG A 64 8.26 6.39 -11.56
N LEU A 65 8.04 7.61 -11.04
CA LEU A 65 6.83 7.94 -10.32
C LEU A 65 5.95 8.93 -11.08
N LEU A 66 4.65 8.66 -11.11
CA LEU A 66 3.60 9.65 -11.28
C LEU A 66 2.81 9.75 -9.98
N LEU A 67 2.75 10.95 -9.42
CA LEU A 67 2.06 11.27 -8.19
C LEU A 67 0.80 12.06 -8.49
N PHE A 68 -0.29 11.80 -7.80
CA PHE A 68 -1.43 12.68 -7.88
C PHE A 68 -2.11 12.90 -6.51
N ASP A 69 -2.66 14.08 -6.35
CA ASP A 69 -3.39 14.51 -5.17
C ASP A 69 -4.38 15.62 -5.58
N ILE A 70 -5.37 15.88 -4.74
CA ILE A 70 -6.25 17.03 -4.91
C ILE A 70 -5.56 18.35 -4.54
N ASP A 71 -4.50 18.29 -3.74
CA ASP A 71 -3.73 19.41 -3.22
C ASP A 71 -2.43 19.60 -4.03
N GLU A 72 -2.47 20.55 -4.97
CA GLU A 72 -1.36 20.89 -5.85
C GLU A 72 -0.14 21.42 -5.09
N GLU A 73 -0.35 22.20 -4.02
CA GLU A 73 0.74 22.80 -3.24
C GLU A 73 1.57 21.71 -2.53
N ARG A 74 0.87 20.74 -1.93
CA ARG A 74 1.54 19.59 -1.31
C ARG A 74 2.28 18.73 -2.33
N LEU A 75 1.72 18.54 -3.53
CA LEU A 75 2.42 17.82 -4.62
C LEU A 75 3.72 18.53 -5.01
N ARG A 76 3.71 19.86 -5.15
CA ARG A 76 4.91 20.64 -5.45
C ARG A 76 6.01 20.48 -4.39
N ALA A 77 5.65 20.37 -3.12
CA ALA A 77 6.60 20.11 -2.05
C ALA A 77 7.29 18.74 -2.22
N VAL A 78 6.53 17.70 -2.61
CA VAL A 78 7.10 16.37 -2.88
C VAL A 78 7.96 16.37 -4.14
N GLU A 79 7.55 17.09 -5.20
CA GLU A 79 8.32 17.22 -6.44
C GLU A 79 9.67 17.87 -6.21
N ALA A 80 9.75 18.87 -5.33
CA ALA A 80 11.01 19.52 -4.97
C ALA A 80 12.03 18.54 -4.35
N ASP A 81 11.55 17.56 -3.57
CA ASP A 81 12.37 16.52 -2.93
C ASP A 81 12.70 15.34 -3.87
N CYS A 82 11.94 15.18 -4.95
CA CYS A 82 12.00 14.03 -5.86
C CYS A 82 12.16 14.49 -7.32
N PRO A 83 13.32 14.99 -7.73
CA PRO A 83 13.52 15.55 -9.07
C PRO A 83 13.26 14.49 -10.17
N GLY A 84 12.51 14.89 -11.20
CA GLY A 84 12.22 14.03 -12.36
C GLY A 84 10.98 13.15 -12.25
N ILE A 85 10.23 13.23 -11.15
CA ILE A 85 8.90 12.63 -11.06
C ILE A 85 7.87 13.42 -11.89
N MET A 86 6.69 12.87 -12.05
CA MET A 86 5.54 13.58 -12.59
C MET A 86 4.51 13.82 -11.51
N THR A 87 3.83 14.96 -11.56
CA THR A 87 2.72 15.30 -10.67
C THR A 87 1.49 15.72 -11.47
N GLU A 88 0.31 15.34 -11.01
CA GLU A 88 -0.99 15.72 -11.59
C GLU A 88 -1.97 16.06 -10.46
N THR A 89 -2.66 17.20 -10.58
CA THR A 89 -3.73 17.53 -9.64
C THR A 89 -5.00 16.81 -10.08
N ALA A 90 -5.52 15.90 -9.23
CA ALA A 90 -6.71 15.13 -9.56
C ALA A 90 -7.44 14.64 -8.31
N ASP A 91 -8.77 14.62 -8.38
CA ASP A 91 -9.63 14.03 -7.36
C ASP A 91 -9.82 12.54 -7.64
N ILE A 92 -9.48 11.69 -6.67
CA ILE A 92 -9.61 10.22 -6.79
C ILE A 92 -11.07 9.78 -6.93
N THR A 93 -12.03 10.62 -6.54
CA THR A 93 -13.47 10.35 -6.66
C THR A 93 -14.03 10.69 -8.05
N ASP A 94 -13.27 11.40 -8.87
CA ASP A 94 -13.63 11.72 -10.25
C ASP A 94 -13.01 10.71 -11.23
N GLU A 95 -13.83 9.83 -11.77
CA GLU A 95 -13.38 8.78 -12.71
C GLU A 95 -12.69 9.36 -13.95
N VAL A 96 -13.13 10.51 -14.45
CA VAL A 96 -12.56 11.13 -15.65
C VAL A 96 -11.14 11.61 -15.36
N GLN A 97 -10.93 12.27 -14.21
CA GLN A 97 -9.62 12.73 -13.79
C GLN A 97 -8.68 11.53 -13.52
N VAL A 98 -9.15 10.49 -12.82
CA VAL A 98 -8.38 9.27 -12.57
C VAL A 98 -7.93 8.64 -13.89
N ARG A 99 -8.84 8.48 -14.87
CA ARG A 99 -8.48 7.94 -16.20
C ARG A 99 -7.48 8.81 -16.94
N ALA A 100 -7.57 10.14 -16.84
CA ALA A 100 -6.59 11.06 -17.43
C ALA A 100 -5.19 10.87 -16.82
N VAL A 101 -5.08 10.75 -15.49
CA VAL A 101 -3.82 10.43 -14.80
C VAL A 101 -3.21 9.11 -15.31
N ILE A 102 -4.02 8.07 -15.45
CA ILE A 102 -3.58 6.77 -15.96
C ILE A 102 -3.06 6.88 -17.40
N ALA A 103 -3.79 7.59 -18.29
CA ALA A 103 -3.38 7.81 -19.67
C ALA A 103 -2.04 8.56 -19.76
N ARG A 104 -1.84 9.59 -18.93
CA ARG A 104 -0.58 10.33 -18.83
C ARG A 104 0.58 9.46 -18.37
N THR A 105 0.32 8.52 -17.46
CA THR A 105 1.34 7.56 -17.00
C THR A 105 1.78 6.65 -18.15
N ILE A 106 0.83 6.10 -18.91
CA ILE A 106 1.12 5.27 -20.08
C ILE A 106 1.85 6.06 -21.17
N GLU A 107 1.42 7.30 -21.46
CA GLU A 107 2.10 8.19 -22.42
C GLU A 107 3.57 8.39 -22.04
N LYS A 108 3.86 8.63 -20.76
CA LYS A 108 5.20 8.95 -20.30
C LYS A 108 6.11 7.74 -20.11
N PHE A 109 5.58 6.67 -19.52
CA PHE A 109 6.39 5.52 -19.10
C PHE A 109 6.20 4.29 -19.98
N GLY A 110 5.16 4.25 -20.83
CA GLY A 110 4.81 3.12 -21.69
C GLY A 110 4.18 1.94 -20.96
N ARG A 111 4.15 1.97 -19.62
CA ARG A 111 3.67 0.88 -18.75
C ARG A 111 3.29 1.37 -17.37
N ILE A 112 2.58 0.54 -16.64
CA ILE A 112 2.33 0.68 -15.21
C ILE A 112 2.67 -0.66 -14.53
N ASP A 113 3.63 -0.65 -13.61
CA ASP A 113 4.05 -1.84 -12.86
C ASP A 113 3.42 -1.90 -11.48
N GLY A 114 3.15 -0.73 -10.89
CA GLY A 114 2.60 -0.62 -9.56
C GLY A 114 1.65 0.57 -9.40
N ALA A 115 0.72 0.44 -8.46
CA ALA A 115 -0.14 1.53 -8.04
C ALA A 115 -0.34 1.49 -6.52
N ILE A 116 -0.27 2.66 -5.89
CA ILE A 116 -0.46 2.82 -4.45
C ILE A 116 -1.57 3.86 -4.23
N ASN A 117 -2.58 3.48 -3.46
CA ASN A 117 -3.60 4.43 -3.01
C ASN A 117 -3.39 4.78 -1.54
N ALA A 118 -2.88 5.99 -1.31
CA ALA A 118 -2.72 6.61 0.01
C ALA A 118 -3.75 7.73 0.26
N ALA A 119 -4.66 7.98 -0.67
CA ALA A 119 -5.75 8.92 -0.47
C ALA A 119 -6.74 8.42 0.59
N GLY A 120 -7.21 9.32 1.44
CA GLY A 120 -8.19 8.98 2.45
C GLY A 120 -8.55 10.14 3.36
N LEU A 121 -9.70 10.00 4.02
CA LEU A 121 -10.21 10.89 5.04
C LEU A 121 -10.33 10.13 6.37
N LEU A 122 -10.07 10.83 7.48
CA LEU A 122 -10.18 10.31 8.84
C LEU A 122 -11.10 11.23 9.67
N PRO A 123 -12.42 11.20 9.48
CA PRO A 123 -13.32 11.88 10.40
C PRO A 123 -13.38 11.11 11.73
N ILE A 124 -13.18 11.83 12.83
CA ILE A 124 -13.33 11.33 14.21
C ILE A 124 -14.49 12.10 14.83
N GLU A 125 -15.66 11.47 14.92
CA GLU A 125 -16.91 12.06 15.38
C GLU A 125 -17.71 11.04 16.18
N ARG A 126 -18.36 11.45 17.27
CA ARG A 126 -19.30 10.58 17.98
C ARG A 126 -20.41 10.15 17.01
N SER A 127 -20.73 8.87 16.99
CA SER A 127 -21.69 8.32 16.03
C SER A 127 -23.08 8.96 16.10
N LEU A 128 -23.49 9.46 17.27
CA LEU A 128 -24.79 10.16 17.45
C LEU A 128 -24.75 11.59 16.90
N ASP A 129 -23.58 12.20 16.75
CA ASP A 129 -23.38 13.58 16.31
C ASP A 129 -22.90 13.62 14.84
N ALA A 130 -22.41 12.50 14.32
CA ALA A 130 -21.86 12.39 12.98
C ALA A 130 -22.90 12.65 11.89
N SER A 131 -22.58 13.52 10.94
CA SER A 131 -23.46 13.83 9.84
C SER A 131 -23.46 12.73 8.78
N ALA A 132 -24.61 12.46 8.15
CA ALA A 132 -24.68 11.58 7.00
C ALA A 132 -23.82 12.08 5.81
N THR A 133 -23.56 13.37 5.73
CA THR A 133 -22.70 13.96 4.70
C THR A 133 -21.25 13.59 4.93
N THR A 134 -20.71 13.77 6.16
CA THR A 134 -19.35 13.34 6.52
C THR A 134 -19.17 11.83 6.30
N PHE A 135 -20.16 11.03 6.70
CA PHE A 135 -20.13 9.58 6.50
C PHE A 135 -20.01 9.22 5.01
N ARG A 136 -20.89 9.80 4.15
CA ARG A 136 -20.86 9.55 2.70
C ARG A 136 -19.55 10.00 2.06
N GLN A 137 -19.04 11.17 2.44
CA GLN A 137 -17.78 11.70 1.93
C GLN A 137 -16.60 10.78 2.29
N CYS A 138 -16.58 10.25 3.51
CA CYS A 138 -15.56 9.29 3.92
C CYS A 138 -15.62 8.00 3.08
N ILE A 139 -16.82 7.45 2.84
CA ILE A 139 -17.00 6.28 1.96
C ILE A 139 -16.58 6.60 0.53
N GLU A 140 -16.95 7.78 0.01
CA GLU A 140 -16.65 8.19 -1.35
C GLU A 140 -15.14 8.23 -1.60
N VAL A 141 -14.38 8.90 -0.73
CA VAL A 141 -12.93 8.98 -0.88
C VAL A 141 -12.24 7.64 -0.59
N ASN A 142 -12.55 7.01 0.57
CA ASN A 142 -11.78 5.87 1.06
C ASN A 142 -12.11 4.56 0.33
N LEU A 143 -13.29 4.42 -0.23
CA LEU A 143 -13.76 3.19 -0.86
C LEU A 143 -14.07 3.35 -2.35
N THR A 144 -14.97 4.30 -2.72
CA THR A 144 -15.33 4.50 -4.14
C THR A 144 -14.12 4.95 -4.94
N GLY A 145 -13.36 5.94 -4.47
CA GLY A 145 -12.12 6.38 -5.12
C GLY A 145 -11.08 5.27 -5.24
N ALA A 146 -10.91 4.45 -4.20
CA ALA A 146 -10.03 3.29 -4.27
C ALA A 146 -10.45 2.29 -5.35
N PHE A 147 -11.75 2.03 -5.50
CA PHE A 147 -12.29 1.17 -6.56
C PHE A 147 -12.07 1.78 -7.95
N LEU A 148 -12.38 3.06 -8.14
CA LEU A 148 -12.20 3.76 -9.42
C LEU A 148 -10.75 3.70 -9.89
N MET A 149 -9.80 4.04 -9.00
CA MET A 149 -8.38 3.97 -9.27
C MET A 149 -7.94 2.54 -9.61
N SER A 150 -8.32 1.57 -8.78
CA SER A 150 -7.90 0.17 -8.97
C SER A 150 -8.37 -0.37 -10.32
N ARG A 151 -9.63 -0.10 -10.69
CA ARG A 151 -10.20 -0.52 -11.97
C ARG A 151 -9.45 0.09 -13.15
N ALA A 152 -9.28 1.43 -13.15
CA ALA A 152 -8.62 2.14 -14.23
C ALA A 152 -7.15 1.69 -14.39
N VAL A 153 -6.44 1.50 -13.27
CA VAL A 153 -5.07 0.96 -13.27
C VAL A 153 -5.03 -0.46 -13.81
N ALA A 154 -5.88 -1.36 -13.32
CA ALA A 154 -5.90 -2.76 -13.77
C ALA A 154 -6.24 -2.90 -15.25
N GLU A 155 -7.12 -2.05 -15.79
CA GLU A 155 -7.41 -2.00 -17.24
C GLU A 155 -6.15 -1.67 -18.06
N ALA A 156 -5.31 -0.72 -17.58
CA ALA A 156 -4.13 -0.22 -18.28
C ALA A 156 -2.84 -1.04 -18.02
N MET A 157 -2.76 -1.75 -16.91
CA MET A 157 -1.56 -2.43 -16.40
C MET A 157 -1.18 -3.69 -17.20
N GLY A 158 -2.12 -4.32 -17.92
CA GLY A 158 -1.89 -5.58 -18.62
C GLY A 158 -1.80 -6.77 -17.67
N GLU A 159 -0.61 -7.32 -17.50
CA GLU A 159 -0.32 -8.45 -16.60
C GLU A 159 0.82 -8.11 -15.62
N ASN A 160 0.98 -8.92 -14.58
CA ASN A 160 2.07 -8.83 -13.60
C ASN A 160 2.09 -7.52 -12.80
N GLY A 161 0.94 -6.89 -12.59
CA GLY A 161 0.82 -5.64 -11.85
C GLY A 161 0.77 -5.81 -10.34
N ARG A 162 1.02 -4.71 -9.61
CA ARG A 162 0.99 -4.64 -8.14
C ARG A 162 0.15 -3.46 -7.68
N ILE A 163 -0.92 -3.72 -6.92
CA ILE A 163 -1.80 -2.67 -6.37
C ILE A 163 -1.78 -2.75 -4.86
N ILE A 164 -1.53 -1.61 -4.21
CA ILE A 164 -1.47 -1.49 -2.76
C ILE A 164 -2.41 -0.38 -2.30
N HIS A 165 -3.22 -0.67 -1.30
CA HIS A 165 -4.07 0.31 -0.63
C HIS A 165 -3.62 0.56 0.80
N PHE A 166 -3.76 1.78 1.29
CA PHE A 166 -3.67 2.05 2.71
C PHE A 166 -5.03 1.81 3.38
N SER A 167 -5.15 0.66 4.04
CA SER A 167 -6.24 0.37 4.98
C SER A 167 -5.90 0.94 6.38
N SER A 168 -6.24 0.25 7.43
CA SER A 168 -5.96 0.60 8.83
C SER A 168 -6.20 -0.61 9.71
N VAL A 169 -5.62 -0.63 10.91
CA VAL A 169 -6.04 -1.54 12.00
C VAL A 169 -7.52 -1.36 12.33
N SER A 170 -8.08 -0.16 12.09
CA SER A 170 -9.52 0.12 12.27
C SER A 170 -10.43 -0.70 11.35
N SER A 171 -9.88 -1.42 10.36
CA SER A 171 -10.63 -2.42 9.59
C SER A 171 -10.93 -3.70 10.39
N LEU A 172 -10.22 -3.91 11.50
CA LEU A 172 -10.30 -5.12 12.35
C LEU A 172 -10.70 -4.79 13.80
N VAL A 173 -10.20 -3.66 14.34
CA VAL A 173 -10.49 -3.24 15.72
C VAL A 173 -11.47 -2.05 15.73
N ALA A 174 -12.40 -2.08 16.68
CA ALA A 174 -13.31 -0.98 16.91
C ALA A 174 -12.64 0.10 17.76
N ASN A 175 -12.63 1.32 17.24
CA ASN A 175 -12.28 2.51 18.01
C ASN A 175 -13.52 3.39 18.13
N GLU A 176 -13.74 3.96 19.30
CA GLU A 176 -14.82 4.93 19.51
C GLU A 176 -14.65 6.11 18.56
N HIS A 177 -15.75 6.69 18.10
CA HIS A 177 -15.81 7.85 17.19
C HIS A 177 -15.34 7.61 15.75
N TYR A 178 -15.01 6.37 15.36
CA TYR A 178 -14.48 6.02 14.04
C TYR A 178 -15.55 5.39 13.10
N ALA A 179 -16.84 5.63 13.32
CA ALA A 179 -17.91 4.93 12.60
C ALA A 179 -17.74 4.99 11.07
N ALA A 180 -17.55 6.16 10.49
CA ALA A 180 -17.36 6.32 9.04
C ALA A 180 -16.03 5.73 8.57
N TYR A 181 -14.94 6.07 9.29
CA TYR A 181 -13.59 5.66 8.92
C TYR A 181 -13.41 4.14 9.01
N ALA A 182 -13.71 3.54 10.16
CA ALA A 182 -13.55 2.08 10.37
C ALA A 182 -14.38 1.28 9.37
N SER A 183 -15.64 1.69 9.15
CA SER A 183 -16.50 1.07 8.13
C SER A 183 -15.90 1.16 6.73
N SER A 184 -15.36 2.32 6.33
CA SER A 184 -14.71 2.49 5.03
C SER A 184 -13.47 1.62 4.87
N LYS A 185 -12.63 1.49 5.91
CA LYS A 185 -11.41 0.68 5.88
C LYS A 185 -11.69 -0.83 5.94
N ALA A 186 -12.74 -1.25 6.65
CA ALA A 186 -13.22 -2.63 6.62
C ALA A 186 -13.74 -3.00 5.22
N ALA A 187 -14.56 -2.13 4.63
CA ALA A 187 -15.06 -2.32 3.26
C ALA A 187 -13.92 -2.33 2.22
N LEU A 188 -12.92 -1.46 2.37
CA LEU A 188 -11.71 -1.44 1.52
C LEU A 188 -10.93 -2.77 1.63
N SER A 189 -10.75 -3.30 2.85
CA SER A 189 -10.07 -4.58 3.04
C SER A 189 -10.84 -5.74 2.37
N GLN A 190 -12.17 -5.69 2.34
CA GLN A 190 -12.97 -6.67 1.61
C GLN A 190 -12.90 -6.46 0.10
N LEU A 191 -12.92 -5.21 -0.39
CA LEU A 191 -12.72 -4.88 -1.80
C LEU A 191 -11.40 -5.45 -2.31
N VAL A 192 -10.31 -5.28 -1.58
CA VAL A 192 -8.98 -5.83 -1.90
C VAL A 192 -9.05 -7.34 -2.14
N ARG A 193 -9.79 -8.10 -1.32
CA ARG A 193 -9.95 -9.56 -1.48
C ARG A 193 -10.69 -9.93 -2.77
N VAL A 194 -11.73 -9.17 -3.11
CA VAL A 194 -12.53 -9.41 -4.32
C VAL A 194 -11.67 -9.14 -5.56
N LEU A 195 -11.04 -7.96 -5.63
CA LEU A 195 -10.21 -7.56 -6.78
C LEU A 195 -9.01 -8.50 -6.95
N ALA A 196 -8.37 -8.90 -5.85
CA ALA A 196 -7.28 -9.87 -5.86
C ALA A 196 -7.70 -11.20 -6.51
N ARG A 197 -8.88 -11.71 -6.17
CA ARG A 197 -9.42 -12.95 -6.73
C ARG A 197 -9.75 -12.83 -8.22
N GLU A 198 -10.35 -11.71 -8.61
CA GLU A 198 -10.75 -11.47 -10.00
C GLU A 198 -9.54 -11.29 -10.93
N TRP A 199 -8.47 -10.65 -10.45
CA TRP A 199 -7.33 -10.28 -11.28
C TRP A 199 -6.12 -11.21 -11.14
N ALA A 200 -6.17 -12.20 -10.24
CA ALA A 200 -5.14 -13.22 -10.09
C ALA A 200 -4.79 -13.96 -11.42
N PRO A 201 -5.75 -14.30 -12.32
CA PRO A 201 -5.39 -14.92 -13.59
C PRO A 201 -4.51 -14.06 -14.51
N ARG A 202 -4.45 -12.73 -14.26
CA ARG A 202 -3.56 -11.78 -14.94
C ARG A 202 -2.27 -11.52 -14.17
N ASN A 203 -1.97 -12.28 -13.10
CA ASN A 203 -0.86 -12.04 -12.18
C ASN A 203 -0.85 -10.63 -11.56
N ILE A 204 -2.02 -9.98 -11.45
CA ILE A 204 -2.16 -8.71 -10.75
C ILE A 204 -2.45 -9.02 -9.29
N THR A 205 -1.54 -8.60 -8.40
CA THR A 205 -1.77 -8.69 -6.97
C THR A 205 -2.42 -7.42 -6.44
N VAL A 206 -3.37 -7.57 -5.53
CA VAL A 206 -4.02 -6.45 -4.84
C VAL A 206 -3.93 -6.70 -3.34
N ASN A 207 -3.26 -5.80 -2.63
CA ASN A 207 -3.07 -5.92 -1.18
C ASN A 207 -3.36 -4.59 -0.48
N ALA A 208 -3.48 -4.65 0.84
CA ALA A 208 -3.56 -3.47 1.68
C ALA A 208 -2.51 -3.50 2.80
N ILE A 209 -2.07 -2.31 3.20
CA ILE A 209 -1.30 -2.07 4.42
C ILE A 209 -2.28 -1.56 5.48
N GLY A 210 -2.26 -2.15 6.67
CA GLY A 210 -3.06 -1.75 7.82
C GLY A 210 -2.20 -1.17 8.94
N PRO A 211 -1.81 0.10 8.89
CA PRO A 211 -1.01 0.70 9.96
C PRO A 211 -1.84 0.94 11.22
N ALA A 212 -1.16 0.95 12.37
CA ALA A 212 -1.64 1.64 13.56
C ALA A 212 -1.58 3.16 13.35
N ILE A 213 -1.74 3.95 14.41
CA ILE A 213 -1.60 5.41 14.30
C ILE A 213 -0.15 5.75 13.92
N VAL A 214 -0.02 6.48 12.82
CA VAL A 214 1.24 7.03 12.32
C VAL A 214 1.18 8.54 12.47
N GLU A 215 2.26 9.16 12.92
CA GLU A 215 2.35 10.61 13.01
C GLU A 215 2.47 11.23 11.61
N THR A 216 1.42 11.92 11.20
CA THR A 216 1.27 12.52 9.87
C THR A 216 0.42 13.80 9.98
N PRO A 217 0.40 14.68 8.97
CA PRO A 217 -0.50 15.84 8.99
C PRO A 217 -1.99 15.49 9.20
N MET A 218 -2.41 14.28 8.80
CA MET A 218 -3.79 13.80 9.02
C MET A 218 -4.09 13.55 10.50
N THR A 219 -3.10 13.13 11.29
CA THR A 219 -3.25 12.73 12.70
C THR A 219 -2.72 13.78 13.68
N GLU A 220 -1.97 14.76 13.18
CA GLU A 220 -1.29 15.78 14.00
C GLU A 220 -2.25 16.52 14.95
N GLY A 221 -3.40 16.99 14.43
CA GLY A 221 -4.38 17.69 15.23
C GLY A 221 -4.91 16.85 16.40
N TYR A 222 -5.17 15.55 16.18
CA TYR A 222 -5.64 14.64 17.22
C TYR A 222 -4.52 14.30 18.21
N LEU A 223 -3.30 14.10 17.73
CA LEU A 223 -2.13 13.81 18.56
C LEU A 223 -1.70 14.99 19.44
N ALA A 224 -2.10 16.22 19.07
CA ALA A 224 -1.88 17.42 19.87
C ALA A 224 -2.92 17.60 21.01
N GLU A 225 -4.04 16.87 20.96
CA GLU A 225 -5.02 16.92 22.05
C GLU A 225 -4.46 16.30 23.33
N PRO A 226 -4.70 16.92 24.52
CA PRO A 226 -4.19 16.42 25.79
C PRO A 226 -4.62 14.97 26.08
N GLY A 227 -3.64 14.10 26.31
CA GLY A 227 -3.84 12.69 26.65
C GLY A 227 -4.15 11.77 25.48
N PHE A 228 -4.38 12.27 24.28
CA PHE A 228 -4.68 11.41 23.12
C PHE A 228 -3.44 10.59 22.67
N ARG A 229 -2.28 11.22 22.63
CA ARG A 229 -1.01 10.53 22.27
C ARG A 229 -0.71 9.38 23.22
N GLU A 230 -0.82 9.61 24.54
CA GLU A 230 -0.59 8.60 25.56
C GLU A 230 -1.58 7.45 25.46
N GLN A 231 -2.86 7.75 25.22
CA GLN A 231 -3.89 6.73 25.01
C GLN A 231 -3.63 5.91 23.75
N ALA A 232 -3.22 6.58 22.66
CA ALA A 232 -2.87 5.92 21.41
C ALA A 232 -1.68 4.96 21.57
N ILE A 233 -0.65 5.35 22.33
CA ILE A 233 0.53 4.52 22.61
C ILE A 233 0.15 3.36 23.55
N ALA A 234 -0.67 3.60 24.56
CA ALA A 234 -1.03 2.61 25.58
C ALA A 234 -1.69 1.34 25.01
N VAL A 235 -2.33 1.46 23.85
CA VAL A 235 -2.96 0.31 23.17
C VAL A 235 -2.06 -0.37 22.13
N ILE A 236 -0.80 0.06 22.00
CA ILE A 236 0.18 -0.54 21.08
C ILE A 236 1.23 -1.31 21.92
N PRO A 237 1.29 -2.64 21.86
CA PRO A 237 2.23 -3.44 22.67
C PRO A 237 3.70 -3.03 22.52
N MET A 238 4.14 -2.57 21.34
CA MET A 238 5.51 -2.05 21.16
C MET A 238 5.77 -0.68 21.81
N GLY A 239 4.76 -0.04 22.44
CA GLY A 239 4.93 1.15 23.27
C GLY A 239 5.30 2.43 22.52
N ARG A 240 5.06 2.51 21.23
CA ARG A 240 5.28 3.71 20.41
C ARG A 240 4.29 3.82 19.25
N LEU A 241 4.13 5.01 18.72
CA LEU A 241 3.46 5.22 17.44
C LEU A 241 4.29 4.63 16.30
N ALA A 242 3.65 4.27 15.21
CA ALA A 242 4.34 3.89 14.00
C ALA A 242 4.93 5.14 13.30
N GLU A 243 6.05 4.96 12.65
CA GLU A 243 6.68 5.93 11.76
C GLU A 243 6.47 5.52 10.30
N PRO A 244 6.45 6.45 9.33
CA PRO A 244 6.32 6.09 7.91
C PRO A 244 7.35 5.05 7.45
N CYS A 245 8.57 5.08 7.97
CA CYS A 245 9.63 4.12 7.63
C CYS A 245 9.30 2.67 8.04
N ASP A 246 8.47 2.45 9.07
CA ASP A 246 8.02 1.10 9.47
C ASP A 246 7.25 0.39 8.34
N LEU A 247 6.60 1.16 7.45
CA LEU A 247 5.75 0.64 6.38
C LEU A 247 6.51 0.35 5.09
N ILE A 248 7.62 1.05 4.84
CA ILE A 248 8.30 1.10 3.54
C ILE A 248 8.82 -0.28 3.10
N ALA A 249 9.38 -1.07 4.01
CA ALA A 249 9.90 -2.39 3.67
C ALA A 249 8.81 -3.32 3.11
N THR A 250 7.62 -3.32 3.73
CA THR A 250 6.48 -4.12 3.25
C THR A 250 5.95 -3.60 1.92
N ILE A 251 5.88 -2.28 1.74
CA ILE A 251 5.47 -1.68 0.46
C ILE A 251 6.41 -2.11 -0.66
N ILE A 252 7.72 -2.04 -0.44
CA ILE A 252 8.72 -2.47 -1.44
C ILE A 252 8.58 -3.96 -1.74
N LEU A 253 8.46 -4.81 -0.73
CA LEU A 253 8.22 -6.24 -0.91
C LEU A 253 7.00 -6.50 -1.81
N LEU A 254 5.87 -5.83 -1.53
CA LEU A 254 4.63 -6.01 -2.29
C LEU A 254 4.71 -5.47 -3.72
N LEU A 255 5.55 -4.47 -3.98
CA LEU A 255 5.80 -3.92 -5.31
C LEU A 255 6.80 -4.74 -6.12
N ALA A 256 7.74 -5.44 -5.47
CA ALA A 256 8.81 -6.21 -6.09
C ALA A 256 8.38 -7.66 -6.40
N GLU A 257 9.31 -8.45 -6.94
CA GLU A 257 9.07 -9.89 -7.22
C GLU A 257 8.82 -10.72 -5.95
N GLY A 258 9.36 -10.29 -4.79
CA GLY A 258 9.10 -10.95 -3.50
C GLY A 258 7.63 -10.98 -3.10
N GLY A 259 6.84 -10.00 -3.55
CA GLY A 259 5.40 -9.93 -3.34
C GLY A 259 4.54 -10.66 -4.37
N ALA A 260 5.11 -11.32 -5.37
CA ALA A 260 4.38 -11.88 -6.51
C ALA A 260 3.33 -12.94 -6.13
N PHE A 261 3.50 -13.60 -4.98
CA PHE A 261 2.55 -14.62 -4.49
C PHE A 261 1.74 -14.15 -3.27
N ILE A 262 1.81 -12.84 -2.95
CA ILE A 262 1.02 -12.21 -1.88
C ILE A 262 -0.11 -11.43 -2.52
N THR A 263 -1.35 -11.86 -2.34
CA THR A 263 -2.52 -11.17 -2.88
C THR A 263 -3.75 -11.33 -1.98
N GLY A 264 -4.63 -10.34 -1.96
CA GLY A 264 -5.85 -10.31 -1.15
C GLY A 264 -5.61 -10.10 0.35
N GLN A 265 -4.41 -9.68 0.76
CA GLN A 265 -4.06 -9.54 2.17
C GLN A 265 -4.21 -8.09 2.63
N THR A 266 -4.63 -7.93 3.88
CA THR A 266 -4.43 -6.70 4.66
C THR A 266 -3.33 -7.00 5.68
N ILE A 267 -2.13 -6.46 5.42
CA ILE A 267 -0.95 -6.69 6.26
C ILE A 267 -0.90 -5.59 7.31
N CYS A 268 -1.18 -5.94 8.57
CA CYS A 268 -1.09 -5.01 9.67
C CYS A 268 0.37 -4.75 10.04
N ILE A 269 0.74 -3.46 10.10
CA ILE A 269 2.04 -2.99 10.57
C ILE A 269 1.73 -2.05 11.74
N ASP A 270 1.52 -2.64 12.91
CA ASP A 270 0.74 -2.02 13.96
C ASP A 270 1.35 -2.14 15.37
N GLY A 271 2.57 -2.66 15.49
CA GLY A 271 3.22 -2.86 16.78
C GLY A 271 2.45 -3.78 17.73
N GLY A 272 1.58 -4.64 17.20
CA GLY A 272 0.75 -5.57 17.96
C GLY A 272 -0.63 -5.02 18.35
N ARG A 273 -1.05 -3.84 17.85
CA ARG A 273 -2.34 -3.21 18.18
C ARG A 273 -3.55 -4.13 17.97
N THR A 274 -3.49 -5.00 16.97
CA THR A 274 -4.59 -5.94 16.66
C THR A 274 -4.62 -7.19 17.53
N LEU A 275 -3.65 -7.35 18.45
CA LEU A 275 -3.57 -8.49 19.38
C LEU A 275 -4.24 -8.21 20.74
N VAL A 276 -4.63 -6.95 21.00
CA VAL A 276 -5.15 -6.47 22.29
C VAL A 276 -6.43 -5.69 22.11
#